data_cb98f4955b1b90eaecf5761425c602ec
#
_entry.id   cb98f4955b1b90eaecf5761425c602ec
#
_cell.length_a   1.000
_cell.length_b   1.000
_cell.length_c   1.000
_cell.angle_alpha   90.00
_cell.angle_beta   90.00
_cell.angle_gamma   90.00
#
_symmetry.space_group_name_H-M   'P 1'
#
loop_
_entity.id
_entity.type
_entity.pdbx_description
1 polymer ?
#
loop_
_entity_poly.entity_id
_entity_poly.type
_entity_poly.pdbx_seq_one_letter_code
_entity_poly.pdbx_strand_id
1 'polypeptide(L)'
;MAKVIESEERDSAGILSTYQLLTLYFPAFVFALGYSIATPAIPVLAKSFDTGFGIASLVIVVHALGGLVAAVPTGFLVDRAGRRPILFAGPVLMAAASWLTALAHSFPELLAYRFIGGAAMEMWRQARLAIIADVGKRRQRGRQMSGMVGIEGAGRLLGPALGGFLAAWSIRVPFMAHGALALLAIVPSFFLVRESAPSVHRTNGRNTEESLDTRALLALMLDPRYRGFFCAQFFASMTRGVLWGGTLLLYATFAYGVGPKGLGGLATTSTIVGIPITLSCGYLMDRFGRKTTMVPGFMFISLGLWFLASSAVWHWSLGFFIAGFLWIHCGHAVTAGSMQVLGSDMAPANARGRFFGFWRLIGEIGSLVSPALFGLVADQIAYGAAFALFGFCSLATAALLAFSVKETVGGEIASVEPASQSQLEQS
;
A
#
# COMPACT_ATOMS: atom_id res chain seq x y z
N MET A 1 7.52 -38.83 -1.78
CA MET A 1 7.23 -37.46 -1.33
C MET A 1 6.17 -36.76 -2.21
N ALA A 2 6.23 -36.80 -3.54
CA ALA A 2 5.19 -36.24 -4.42
C ALA A 2 3.79 -36.85 -4.24
N LYS A 3 3.66 -38.17 -4.06
CA LYS A 3 2.39 -38.88 -3.82
C LYS A 3 1.75 -38.59 -2.46
N VAL A 4 2.54 -38.25 -1.44
CA VAL A 4 2.03 -37.84 -0.11
C VAL A 4 1.43 -36.43 -0.20
N ILE A 5 2.02 -35.55 -1.01
CA ILE A 5 1.51 -34.19 -1.24
C ILE A 5 0.19 -34.21 -2.02
N GLU A 6 0.04 -35.10 -2.99
CA GLU A 6 -1.22 -35.27 -3.76
C GLU A 6 -2.35 -35.91 -2.93
N SER A 7 -2.05 -36.75 -1.94
CA SER A 7 -3.07 -37.35 -1.06
C SER A 7 -3.56 -36.39 0.03
N GLU A 8 -2.70 -35.49 0.53
CA GLU A 8 -3.10 -34.43 1.48
C GLU A 8 -3.96 -33.32 0.83
N GLU A 9 -3.86 -33.14 -0.49
CA GLU A 9 -4.71 -32.17 -1.20
C GLU A 9 -6.18 -32.58 -1.28
N ARG A 10 -6.53 -33.85 -1.09
CA ARG A 10 -7.93 -34.33 -1.17
C ARG A 10 -8.73 -34.18 0.13
N ASP A 11 -8.08 -34.14 1.28
CA ASP A 11 -8.78 -34.25 2.58
C ASP A 11 -8.88 -32.98 3.40
N SER A 12 -8.29 -31.82 2.96
CA SER A 12 -8.29 -30.62 3.78
C SER A 12 -9.32 -29.59 3.34
N ALA A 13 -10.57 -29.83 3.62
CA ALA A 13 -11.62 -28.80 3.55
C ALA A 13 -11.50 -27.72 4.66
N GLY A 14 -10.44 -27.68 5.44
CA GLY A 14 -10.34 -26.80 6.60
C GLY A 14 -8.98 -26.23 6.96
N ILE A 15 -7.87 -26.76 6.49
CA ILE A 15 -6.52 -26.37 6.90
C ILE A 15 -5.73 -25.93 5.68
N LEU A 16 -5.04 -24.77 5.78
CA LEU A 16 -4.07 -24.31 4.80
C LEU A 16 -3.04 -25.43 4.58
N SER A 17 -2.84 -25.88 3.33
CA SER A 17 -1.87 -26.93 3.07
C SER A 17 -0.47 -26.46 3.50
N THR A 18 0.34 -27.37 4.06
CA THR A 18 1.73 -27.07 4.45
C THR A 18 2.51 -26.44 3.31
N TYR A 19 2.21 -26.83 2.07
CA TYR A 19 2.76 -26.24 0.86
C TYR A 19 2.42 -24.75 0.73
N GLN A 20 1.17 -24.36 0.92
CA GLN A 20 0.75 -22.95 0.86
C GLN A 20 1.35 -22.12 2.01
N LEU A 21 1.43 -22.69 3.20
CA LEU A 21 2.08 -22.03 4.34
C LEU A 21 3.53 -21.71 4.04
N LEU A 22 4.29 -22.63 3.48
CA LEU A 22 5.71 -22.45 3.20
C LEU A 22 5.98 -21.62 1.94
N THR A 23 5.15 -21.74 0.90
CA THR A 23 5.44 -21.08 -0.38
C THR A 23 4.83 -19.68 -0.52
N LEU A 24 3.73 -19.38 0.17
CA LEU A 24 3.02 -18.10 0.06
C LEU A 24 3.03 -17.30 1.35
N TYR A 25 2.65 -17.90 2.46
CA TYR A 25 2.42 -17.15 3.70
C TYR A 25 3.71 -16.85 4.46
N PHE A 26 4.60 -17.81 4.61
CA PHE A 26 5.89 -17.61 5.28
C PHE A 26 6.76 -16.54 4.59
N PRO A 27 6.98 -16.57 3.26
CA PRO A 27 7.69 -15.51 2.56
C PRO A 27 7.01 -14.14 2.72
N ALA A 28 5.68 -14.09 2.67
CA ALA A 28 4.93 -12.86 2.85
C ALA A 28 5.14 -12.25 4.25
N PHE A 29 5.06 -13.08 5.29
CA PHE A 29 5.33 -12.67 6.67
C PHE A 29 6.75 -12.15 6.85
N VAL A 30 7.75 -12.95 6.44
CA VAL A 30 9.17 -12.62 6.63
C VAL A 30 9.56 -11.36 5.88
N PHE A 31 9.04 -11.20 4.66
CA PHE A 31 9.31 -10.01 3.85
C PHE A 31 8.66 -8.76 4.45
N ALA A 32 7.40 -8.86 4.89
CA ALA A 32 6.69 -7.76 5.55
C ALA A 32 7.35 -7.39 6.90
N LEU A 33 7.81 -8.37 7.66
CA LEU A 33 8.54 -8.18 8.90
C LEU A 33 9.86 -7.43 8.64
N GLY A 34 10.66 -7.89 7.66
CA GLY A 34 11.92 -7.27 7.30
C GLY A 34 11.77 -5.81 6.86
N TYR A 35 10.81 -5.55 5.98
CA TYR A 35 10.50 -4.18 5.55
C TYR A 35 10.12 -3.27 6.72
N SER A 36 9.28 -3.78 7.63
CA SER A 36 8.80 -3.01 8.78
C SER A 36 9.87 -2.80 9.86
N ILE A 37 10.85 -3.71 9.98
CA ILE A 37 12.03 -3.55 10.84
C ILE A 37 12.86 -2.35 10.39
N ALA A 38 13.03 -2.13 9.09
CA ALA A 38 13.79 -1.00 8.57
C ALA A 38 13.07 0.36 8.74
N THR A 39 11.73 0.36 8.82
CA THR A 39 10.91 1.58 8.79
C THR A 39 11.28 2.64 9.84
N PRO A 40 11.44 2.36 11.15
CA PRO A 40 11.79 3.36 12.15
C PRO A 40 13.24 3.86 12.07
N ALA A 41 14.11 3.15 11.36
CA ALA A 41 15.49 3.55 11.16
C ALA A 41 15.66 4.56 10.00
N ILE A 42 14.75 4.57 9.02
CA ILE A 42 14.83 5.42 7.83
C ILE A 42 14.88 6.92 8.18
N PRO A 43 13.98 7.48 9.02
CA PRO A 43 14.02 8.91 9.38
C PRO A 43 15.31 9.32 10.04
N VAL A 44 15.82 8.50 10.94
CA VAL A 44 17.04 8.79 11.69
C VAL A 44 18.28 8.70 10.80
N LEU A 45 18.32 7.69 9.90
CA LEU A 45 19.39 7.59 8.91
C LEU A 45 19.37 8.78 7.93
N ALA A 46 18.18 9.19 7.46
CA ALA A 46 18.08 10.37 6.58
C ALA A 46 18.57 11.65 7.26
N LYS A 47 18.21 11.84 8.54
CA LYS A 47 18.65 13.00 9.34
C LYS A 47 20.17 13.01 9.58
N SER A 48 20.83 11.84 9.64
CA SER A 48 22.28 11.76 9.90
C SER A 48 23.16 12.32 8.77
N PHE A 49 22.58 12.65 7.62
CA PHE A 49 23.26 13.31 6.51
C PHE A 49 23.14 14.84 6.55
N ASP A 50 22.69 15.42 7.67
CA ASP A 50 22.57 16.88 7.88
C ASP A 50 21.73 17.59 6.82
N THR A 51 20.73 16.91 6.26
CA THR A 51 19.80 17.45 5.27
C THR A 51 18.58 18.06 5.92
N GLY A 52 17.98 19.09 5.30
CA GLY A 52 16.67 19.63 5.69
C GLY A 52 15.56 18.58 5.57
N PHE A 53 14.43 18.84 6.22
CA PHE A 53 13.30 17.91 6.28
C PHE A 53 12.74 17.57 4.88
N GLY A 54 12.58 18.57 4.01
CA GLY A 54 12.07 18.37 2.65
C GLY A 54 12.98 17.49 1.82
N ILE A 55 14.31 17.70 1.90
CA ILE A 55 15.29 16.84 1.23
C ILE A 55 15.23 15.42 1.83
N ALA A 56 15.19 15.28 3.15
CA ALA A 56 15.08 13.99 3.82
C ALA A 56 13.81 13.22 3.42
N SER A 57 12.70 13.91 3.14
CA SER A 57 11.46 13.30 2.69
C SER A 57 11.58 12.59 1.33
N LEU A 58 12.56 12.97 0.50
CA LEU A 58 12.85 12.33 -0.78
C LEU A 58 13.23 10.85 -0.64
N VAL A 59 13.72 10.43 0.53
CA VAL A 59 14.01 9.00 0.81
C VAL A 59 12.74 8.14 0.69
N ILE A 60 11.59 8.70 1.05
CA ILE A 60 10.28 8.05 0.94
C ILE A 60 9.79 8.10 -0.51
N VAL A 61 9.87 9.28 -1.13
CA VAL A 61 9.43 9.51 -2.52
C VAL A 61 10.18 8.63 -3.50
N VAL A 62 11.50 8.58 -3.39
CA VAL A 62 12.36 7.85 -4.32
C VAL A 62 12.14 6.33 -4.22
N HIS A 63 11.84 5.81 -3.03
CA HIS A 63 11.45 4.41 -2.88
C HIS A 63 10.13 4.10 -3.60
N ALA A 64 9.11 4.94 -3.44
CA ALA A 64 7.84 4.81 -4.15
C ALA A 64 8.01 4.97 -5.67
N LEU A 65 8.85 5.91 -6.10
CA LEU A 65 9.20 6.13 -7.51
C LEU A 65 9.87 4.90 -8.13
N GLY A 66 10.80 4.27 -7.40
CA GLY A 66 11.44 3.02 -7.84
C GLY A 66 10.42 1.92 -8.12
N GLY A 67 9.44 1.75 -7.23
CA GLY A 67 8.33 0.82 -7.45
C GLY A 67 7.47 1.17 -8.66
N LEU A 68 7.12 2.44 -8.82
CA LEU A 68 6.30 2.92 -9.94
C LEU A 68 7.02 2.70 -11.29
N VAL A 69 8.29 3.09 -11.38
CA VAL A 69 9.10 2.94 -12.60
C VAL A 69 9.30 1.46 -12.94
N ALA A 70 9.51 0.60 -11.94
CA ALA A 70 9.69 -0.83 -12.14
C ALA A 70 8.39 -1.57 -12.50
N ALA A 71 7.22 -0.98 -12.29
CA ALA A 71 5.94 -1.68 -12.43
C ALA A 71 5.73 -2.25 -13.84
N VAL A 72 5.92 -1.45 -14.87
CA VAL A 72 5.74 -1.87 -16.27
C VAL A 72 6.85 -2.83 -16.71
N PRO A 73 8.15 -2.52 -16.54
CA PRO A 73 9.23 -3.46 -16.88
C PRO A 73 9.09 -4.82 -16.18
N THR A 74 8.70 -4.82 -14.92
CA THR A 74 8.49 -6.08 -14.17
C THR A 74 7.39 -6.93 -14.78
N GLY A 75 6.27 -6.32 -15.21
CA GLY A 75 5.20 -7.06 -15.91
C GLY A 75 5.75 -7.79 -17.13
N PHE A 76 6.47 -7.09 -18.00
CA PHE A 76 7.12 -7.71 -19.17
C PHE A 76 8.13 -8.81 -18.80
N LEU A 77 8.90 -8.61 -17.74
CA LEU A 77 9.86 -9.61 -17.27
C LEU A 77 9.18 -10.87 -16.76
N VAL A 78 8.08 -10.73 -15.99
CA VAL A 78 7.27 -11.85 -15.47
C VAL A 78 6.67 -12.66 -16.62
N ASP A 79 6.20 -11.98 -17.68
CA ASP A 79 5.60 -12.66 -18.84
C ASP A 79 6.65 -13.33 -19.73
N ARG A 80 7.83 -12.72 -19.89
CA ARG A 80 8.87 -13.22 -20.79
C ARG A 80 9.83 -14.22 -20.14
N ALA A 81 10.32 -13.92 -18.93
CA ALA A 81 11.30 -14.74 -18.22
C ALA A 81 10.63 -15.80 -17.31
N GLY A 82 9.34 -15.68 -17.06
CA GLY A 82 8.60 -16.55 -16.13
C GLY A 82 8.46 -15.92 -14.74
N ARG A 83 7.57 -16.53 -13.94
CA ARG A 83 7.23 -16.03 -12.60
C ARG A 83 8.34 -16.31 -11.59
N ARG A 84 8.93 -17.51 -11.67
CA ARG A 84 9.92 -18.00 -10.71
C ARG A 84 11.22 -17.17 -10.69
N PRO A 85 11.86 -16.85 -11.82
CA PRO A 85 13.08 -16.03 -11.82
C PRO A 85 12.86 -14.65 -11.18
N ILE A 86 11.73 -14.01 -11.45
CA ILE A 86 11.41 -12.68 -10.92
C ILE A 86 11.06 -12.74 -9.43
N LEU A 87 10.40 -13.84 -8.98
CA LEU A 87 10.14 -14.09 -7.56
C LEU A 87 11.43 -14.15 -6.74
N PHE A 88 12.53 -14.62 -7.32
CA PHE A 88 13.84 -14.68 -6.66
C PHE A 88 14.65 -13.39 -6.85
N ALA A 89 14.63 -12.81 -8.04
CA ALA A 89 15.38 -11.59 -8.33
C ALA A 89 14.94 -10.42 -7.44
N GLY A 90 13.64 -10.28 -7.17
CA GLY A 90 13.11 -9.25 -6.29
C GLY A 90 13.73 -9.24 -4.89
N PRO A 91 13.62 -10.32 -4.10
CA PRO A 91 14.22 -10.38 -2.76
C PRO A 91 15.74 -10.31 -2.75
N VAL A 92 16.45 -10.87 -3.75
CA VAL A 92 17.90 -10.72 -3.86
C VAL A 92 18.29 -9.26 -4.06
N LEU A 93 17.61 -8.57 -4.98
CA LEU A 93 17.81 -7.14 -5.22
C LEU A 93 17.43 -6.30 -3.99
N MET A 94 16.38 -6.69 -3.25
CA MET A 94 15.99 -6.07 -1.99
C MET A 94 17.06 -6.24 -0.92
N ALA A 95 17.63 -7.44 -0.78
CA ALA A 95 18.71 -7.69 0.16
C ALA A 95 19.94 -6.82 -0.15
N ALA A 96 20.35 -6.79 -1.42
CA ALA A 96 21.45 -5.94 -1.86
C ALA A 96 21.17 -4.45 -1.58
N ALA A 97 19.98 -3.95 -1.97
CA ALA A 97 19.58 -2.57 -1.72
C ALA A 97 19.56 -2.22 -0.22
N SER A 98 19.09 -3.14 0.63
CA SER A 98 19.04 -2.94 2.09
C SER A 98 20.43 -2.91 2.70
N TRP A 99 21.33 -3.81 2.30
CA TRP A 99 22.71 -3.82 2.79
C TRP A 99 23.48 -2.59 2.30
N LEU A 100 23.31 -2.19 1.04
CA LEU A 100 23.88 -0.95 0.52
C LEU A 100 23.32 0.28 1.26
N THR A 101 22.02 0.29 1.60
CA THR A 101 21.43 1.34 2.45
C THR A 101 22.12 1.42 3.83
N ALA A 102 22.44 0.27 4.43
CA ALA A 102 23.18 0.23 5.70
C ALA A 102 24.61 0.80 5.57
N LEU A 103 25.19 0.72 4.39
CA LEU A 103 26.56 1.14 4.09
C LEU A 103 26.64 2.51 3.41
N ALA A 104 25.52 3.20 3.19
CA ALA A 104 25.49 4.50 2.53
C ALA A 104 26.36 5.52 3.27
N HIS A 105 27.22 6.21 2.53
CA HIS A 105 28.13 7.25 3.03
C HIS A 105 27.68 8.66 2.63
N SER A 106 26.76 8.76 1.69
CA SER A 106 26.21 10.02 1.20
C SER A 106 24.70 9.94 1.01
N PHE A 107 24.03 11.10 1.06
CA PHE A 107 22.59 11.17 0.84
C PHE A 107 22.17 10.73 -0.57
N PRO A 108 22.88 11.09 -1.67
CA PRO A 108 22.58 10.56 -3.00
C PRO A 108 22.69 9.03 -3.11
N GLU A 109 23.67 8.41 -2.46
CA GLU A 109 23.75 6.94 -2.39
C GLU A 109 22.54 6.34 -1.69
N LEU A 110 22.13 6.93 -0.55
CA LEU A 110 20.92 6.52 0.16
C LEU A 110 19.71 6.57 -0.78
N LEU A 111 19.53 7.65 -1.55
CA LEU A 111 18.43 7.77 -2.52
C LEU A 111 18.50 6.68 -3.60
N ALA A 112 19.68 6.44 -4.18
CA ALA A 112 19.87 5.42 -5.21
C ALA A 112 19.49 4.02 -4.69
N TYR A 113 19.96 3.66 -3.49
CA TYR A 113 19.67 2.37 -2.89
C TYR A 113 18.20 2.23 -2.48
N ARG A 114 17.56 3.30 -2.04
CA ARG A 114 16.11 3.34 -1.79
C ARG A 114 15.29 3.16 -3.06
N PHE A 115 15.71 3.76 -4.18
CA PHE A 115 15.08 3.55 -5.49
C PHE A 115 15.14 2.08 -5.90
N ILE A 116 16.32 1.45 -5.81
CA ILE A 116 16.51 0.03 -6.12
C ILE A 116 15.62 -0.84 -5.20
N GLY A 117 15.54 -0.50 -3.90
CA GLY A 117 14.67 -1.19 -2.96
C GLY A 117 13.19 -1.12 -3.33
N GLY A 118 12.73 0.05 -3.82
CA GLY A 118 11.37 0.21 -4.34
C GLY A 118 11.09 -0.67 -5.55
N ALA A 119 12.01 -0.69 -6.51
CA ALA A 119 11.93 -1.55 -7.69
C ALA A 119 11.90 -3.05 -7.31
N ALA A 120 12.75 -3.46 -6.38
CA ALA A 120 12.82 -4.83 -5.88
C ALA A 120 11.52 -5.27 -5.20
N MET A 121 10.90 -4.38 -4.41
CA MET A 121 9.60 -4.61 -3.78
C MET A 121 8.52 -4.89 -4.82
N GLU A 122 8.49 -4.10 -5.89
CA GLU A 122 7.52 -4.25 -6.96
C GLU A 122 7.70 -5.54 -7.73
N MET A 123 8.95 -5.93 -8.02
CA MET A 123 9.28 -7.20 -8.67
C MET A 123 8.73 -8.38 -7.87
N TRP A 124 9.02 -8.43 -6.58
CA TRP A 124 8.54 -9.51 -5.71
C TRP A 124 7.01 -9.53 -5.63
N ARG A 125 6.38 -8.35 -5.47
CA ARG A 125 4.93 -8.21 -5.37
C ARG A 125 4.21 -8.73 -6.60
N GLN A 126 4.66 -8.36 -7.81
CA GLN A 126 4.03 -8.77 -9.05
C GLN A 126 4.20 -10.26 -9.34
N ALA A 127 5.43 -10.79 -9.19
CA ALA A 127 5.69 -12.22 -9.39
C ALA A 127 4.82 -13.09 -8.46
N ARG A 128 4.70 -12.69 -7.20
CA ARG A 128 3.85 -13.39 -6.23
C ARG A 128 2.37 -13.35 -6.59
N LEU A 129 1.85 -12.18 -7.00
CA LEU A 129 0.46 -12.04 -7.43
C LEU A 129 0.16 -12.89 -8.66
N ALA A 130 1.09 -12.96 -9.61
CA ALA A 130 0.96 -13.81 -10.79
C ALA A 130 0.89 -15.30 -10.41
N ILE A 131 1.76 -15.77 -9.51
CA ILE A 131 1.73 -17.17 -9.04
C ILE A 131 0.40 -17.50 -8.35
N ILE A 132 -0.12 -16.62 -7.50
CA ILE A 132 -1.42 -16.82 -6.84
C ILE A 132 -2.56 -16.88 -7.87
N ALA A 133 -2.48 -16.05 -8.91
CA ALA A 133 -3.45 -16.06 -9.99
C ALA A 133 -3.42 -17.37 -10.82
N ASP A 134 -2.23 -17.94 -11.01
CA ASP A 134 -2.05 -19.17 -11.80
C ASP A 134 -2.43 -20.43 -11.01
N VAL A 135 -1.99 -20.55 -9.75
CA VAL A 135 -2.14 -21.75 -8.92
C VAL A 135 -3.48 -21.78 -8.16
N GLY A 136 -4.03 -20.62 -7.83
CA GLY A 136 -5.24 -20.50 -7.01
C GLY A 136 -6.51 -20.91 -7.75
N LYS A 137 -7.27 -21.91 -7.25
CA LYS A 137 -8.65 -22.19 -7.72
C LYS A 137 -9.49 -20.92 -7.59
N ARG A 138 -10.24 -20.55 -8.63
CA ARG A 138 -11.06 -19.31 -8.70
C ARG A 138 -11.86 -19.07 -7.40
N ARG A 139 -12.43 -20.13 -6.81
CA ARG A 139 -13.24 -20.08 -5.58
C ARG A 139 -12.44 -19.81 -4.30
N GLN A 140 -11.13 -20.04 -4.30
CA GLN A 140 -10.26 -19.91 -3.12
C GLN A 140 -9.36 -18.68 -3.15
N ARG A 141 -9.26 -17.98 -4.29
CA ARG A 141 -8.36 -16.80 -4.46
C ARG A 141 -8.63 -15.71 -3.44
N GLY A 142 -9.89 -15.37 -3.17
CA GLY A 142 -10.26 -14.37 -2.18
C GLY A 142 -9.78 -14.74 -0.78
N ARG A 143 -9.96 -16.00 -0.37
CA ARG A 143 -9.49 -16.50 0.93
C ARG A 143 -7.97 -16.50 1.05
N GLN A 144 -7.26 -16.87 -0.02
CA GLN A 144 -5.79 -16.85 -0.07
C GLN A 144 -5.25 -15.42 0.03
N MET A 145 -5.85 -14.47 -0.72
CA MET A 145 -5.48 -13.06 -0.66
C MET A 145 -5.74 -12.46 0.72
N SER A 146 -6.88 -12.72 1.35
CA SER A 146 -7.21 -12.23 2.69
C SER A 146 -6.26 -12.81 3.74
N GLY A 147 -5.96 -14.12 3.67
CA GLY A 147 -5.00 -14.76 4.56
C GLY A 147 -3.59 -14.16 4.45
N MET A 148 -3.17 -13.85 3.21
CA MET A 148 -1.88 -13.22 2.96
C MET A 148 -1.80 -11.80 3.53
N VAL A 149 -2.85 -10.99 3.32
CA VAL A 149 -2.93 -9.64 3.93
C VAL A 149 -2.87 -9.70 5.45
N GLY A 150 -3.55 -10.68 6.06
CA GLY A 150 -3.51 -10.90 7.51
C GLY A 150 -2.12 -11.24 8.02
N ILE A 151 -1.42 -12.16 7.35
CA ILE A 151 -0.04 -12.57 7.72
C ILE A 151 0.97 -11.44 7.50
N GLU A 152 0.87 -10.69 6.41
CA GLU A 152 1.66 -9.48 6.22
C GLU A 152 1.37 -8.45 7.32
N GLY A 153 0.10 -8.35 7.76
CA GLY A 153 -0.30 -7.51 8.90
C GLY A 153 0.42 -7.87 10.18
N ALA A 154 0.59 -9.17 10.47
CA ALA A 154 1.37 -9.63 11.63
C ALA A 154 2.85 -9.24 11.53
N GLY A 155 3.45 -9.35 10.35
CA GLY A 155 4.83 -8.87 10.11
C GLY A 155 4.96 -7.36 10.32
N ARG A 156 4.00 -6.60 9.83
CA ARG A 156 3.94 -5.14 10.04
C ARG A 156 3.70 -4.72 11.48
N LEU A 157 3.01 -5.54 12.26
CA LEU A 157 2.79 -5.29 13.69
C LEU A 157 4.07 -5.45 14.51
N LEU A 158 4.81 -6.53 14.28
CA LEU A 158 6.01 -6.87 15.04
C LEU A 158 7.25 -6.08 14.60
N GLY A 159 7.33 -5.78 13.30
CA GLY A 159 8.52 -5.19 12.68
C GLY A 159 8.99 -3.89 13.30
N PRO A 160 8.17 -2.86 13.50
CA PRO A 160 8.65 -1.58 13.98
C PRO A 160 9.22 -1.63 15.39
N ALA A 161 8.62 -2.42 16.30
CA ALA A 161 9.15 -2.61 17.65
C ALA A 161 10.53 -3.28 17.61
N LEU A 162 10.67 -4.37 16.83
CA LEU A 162 11.94 -5.06 16.64
C LEU A 162 12.96 -4.13 15.98
N GLY A 163 12.57 -3.36 14.98
CA GLY A 163 13.42 -2.41 14.28
C GLY A 163 13.94 -1.30 15.19
N GLY A 164 13.08 -0.74 16.03
CA GLY A 164 13.46 0.24 17.04
C GLY A 164 14.45 -0.33 18.07
N PHE A 165 14.26 -1.59 18.46
CA PHE A 165 15.18 -2.28 19.37
C PHE A 165 16.54 -2.55 18.70
N LEU A 166 16.57 -3.09 17.49
CA LEU A 166 17.79 -3.36 16.73
C LEU A 166 18.59 -2.09 16.44
N ALA A 167 17.90 -1.00 16.14
CA ALA A 167 18.53 0.31 15.91
C ALA A 167 19.19 0.92 17.17
N ALA A 168 18.89 0.37 18.36
CA ALA A 168 19.59 0.75 19.58
C ALA A 168 21.05 0.30 19.61
N TRP A 169 21.38 -0.79 18.90
CA TRP A 169 22.77 -1.23 18.76
C TRP A 169 23.50 -0.43 17.67
N SER A 170 22.87 -0.27 16.52
CA SER A 170 23.34 0.60 15.44
C SER A 170 22.17 0.86 14.49
N ILE A 171 22.10 2.09 13.97
CA ILE A 171 21.11 2.50 12.96
C ILE A 171 21.18 1.63 11.68
N ARG A 172 22.30 0.96 11.44
CA ARG A 172 22.56 0.09 10.28
C ARG A 172 21.96 -1.31 10.43
N VAL A 173 21.84 -1.81 11.68
CA VAL A 173 21.39 -3.20 11.97
C VAL A 173 19.99 -3.51 11.43
N PRO A 174 18.97 -2.63 11.52
CA PRO A 174 17.67 -2.87 10.93
C PRO A 174 17.71 -3.14 9.41
N PHE A 175 18.56 -2.43 8.69
CA PHE A 175 18.71 -2.64 7.24
C PHE A 175 19.44 -3.94 6.93
N MET A 176 20.45 -4.32 7.74
CA MET A 176 21.11 -5.63 7.62
C MET A 176 20.13 -6.77 7.89
N ALA A 177 19.31 -6.65 8.94
CA ALA A 177 18.27 -7.61 9.25
C ALA A 177 17.21 -7.70 8.14
N HIS A 178 16.79 -6.57 7.55
CA HIS A 178 15.88 -6.56 6.41
C HIS A 178 16.44 -7.33 5.23
N GLY A 179 17.71 -7.10 4.86
CA GLY A 179 18.37 -7.83 3.78
C GLY A 179 18.44 -9.32 4.04
N ALA A 180 18.81 -9.73 5.26
CA ALA A 180 18.87 -11.14 5.66
C ALA A 180 17.49 -11.82 5.61
N LEU A 181 16.45 -11.14 6.10
CA LEU A 181 15.08 -11.63 6.05
C LEU A 181 14.53 -11.69 4.61
N ALA A 182 14.90 -10.77 3.74
CA ALA A 182 14.56 -10.84 2.33
C ALA A 182 15.12 -12.09 1.65
N LEU A 183 16.36 -12.47 1.95
CA LEU A 183 16.94 -13.73 1.48
C LEU A 183 16.29 -14.96 2.13
N LEU A 184 15.99 -14.90 3.44
CA LEU A 184 15.29 -15.99 4.13
C LEU A 184 13.92 -16.27 3.50
N ALA A 185 13.22 -15.24 3.04
CA ALA A 185 11.93 -15.39 2.36
C ALA A 185 12.00 -16.22 1.06
N ILE A 186 13.18 -16.26 0.41
CA ILE A 186 13.37 -17.04 -0.82
C ILE A 186 13.48 -18.54 -0.52
N VAL A 187 14.04 -18.93 0.61
CA VAL A 187 14.45 -20.31 0.89
C VAL A 187 13.35 -21.34 0.65
N PRO A 188 12.15 -21.22 1.23
CA PRO A 188 11.09 -22.19 0.95
C PRO A 188 10.61 -22.15 -0.50
N SER A 189 10.53 -20.94 -1.08
CA SER A 189 10.08 -20.76 -2.45
C SER A 189 11.05 -21.39 -3.45
N PHE A 190 12.36 -21.35 -3.16
CA PHE A 190 13.40 -21.94 -4.02
C PHE A 190 13.22 -23.45 -4.21
N PHE A 191 12.92 -24.16 -3.13
CA PHE A 191 12.78 -25.62 -3.16
C PHE A 191 11.38 -26.09 -3.59
N LEU A 192 10.35 -25.32 -3.30
CA LEU A 192 8.96 -25.76 -3.43
C LEU A 192 8.23 -25.15 -4.62
N VAL A 193 8.53 -23.91 -5.02
CA VAL A 193 7.83 -23.25 -6.14
C VAL A 193 8.37 -23.75 -7.48
N ARG A 194 7.52 -24.42 -8.25
CA ARG A 194 7.79 -24.75 -9.65
C ARG A 194 7.41 -23.57 -10.54
N GLU A 195 8.03 -23.48 -11.73
CA GLU A 195 7.65 -22.49 -12.72
C GLU A 195 6.18 -22.71 -13.13
N SER A 196 5.35 -21.69 -12.97
CA SER A 196 3.93 -21.72 -13.29
C SER A 196 3.58 -21.00 -14.59
N ALA A 197 4.61 -20.44 -15.28
CA ALA A 197 4.37 -19.81 -16.57
C ALA A 197 3.72 -20.83 -17.49
N PRO A 198 2.56 -20.54 -18.10
CA PRO A 198 2.03 -21.38 -19.16
C PRO A 198 3.14 -21.55 -20.19
N SER A 199 3.50 -22.80 -20.51
CA SER A 199 4.37 -23.08 -21.67
C SER A 199 3.83 -22.22 -22.80
N VAL A 200 4.69 -21.37 -23.36
CA VAL A 200 4.33 -20.41 -24.41
C VAL A 200 3.83 -21.22 -25.62
N HIS A 201 2.62 -21.73 -25.50
CA HIS A 201 1.84 -21.98 -26.68
C HIS A 201 1.50 -20.59 -27.19
N ARG A 202 2.22 -20.18 -28.21
CA ARG A 202 1.80 -19.16 -29.16
C ARG A 202 0.38 -19.49 -29.60
N THR A 203 -0.61 -19.22 -28.78
CA THR A 203 -1.95 -18.98 -29.26
C THR A 203 -1.86 -17.68 -30.01
N ASN A 204 -1.70 -17.83 -31.33
CA ASN A 204 -1.87 -16.79 -32.31
C ASN A 204 -3.03 -15.89 -31.88
N GLY A 205 -2.72 -14.66 -31.61
CA GLY A 205 -3.54 -13.51 -31.86
C GLY A 205 -4.99 -13.60 -31.38
N ARG A 206 -5.22 -13.38 -30.09
CA ARG A 206 -6.40 -12.71 -29.53
C ARG A 206 -6.17 -12.32 -28.07
N ASN A 207 -4.97 -11.90 -27.74
CA ASN A 207 -4.87 -10.82 -26.80
C ASN A 207 -5.15 -9.58 -27.61
N THR A 208 -6.38 -9.14 -27.59
CA THR A 208 -6.66 -7.74 -27.71
C THR A 208 -5.74 -7.11 -26.67
N GLU A 209 -4.57 -6.59 -27.09
CA GLU A 209 -4.06 -5.37 -26.56
C GLU A 209 -5.28 -4.43 -26.63
N GLU A 210 -6.09 -4.44 -25.57
CA GLU A 210 -6.87 -3.29 -25.25
C GLU A 210 -5.81 -2.24 -24.94
N SER A 211 -5.23 -1.70 -26.02
CA SER A 211 -4.41 -0.50 -25.98
C SER A 211 -5.12 0.41 -25.01
N LEU A 212 -4.37 0.91 -24.03
CA LEU A 212 -4.85 1.95 -23.15
C LEU A 212 -5.34 3.07 -24.07
N ASP A 213 -6.60 2.96 -24.53
CA ASP A 213 -7.21 4.00 -25.33
C ASP A 213 -7.33 5.19 -24.39
N THR A 214 -6.35 6.07 -24.50
CA THR A 214 -6.23 7.29 -23.69
C THR A 214 -7.52 8.12 -23.77
N ARG A 215 -8.25 8.02 -24.90
CA ARG A 215 -9.53 8.67 -25.06
C ARG A 215 -10.62 8.01 -24.22
N ALA A 216 -10.66 6.70 -24.15
CA ALA A 216 -11.62 5.96 -23.32
C ALA A 216 -11.34 6.17 -21.82
N LEU A 217 -10.05 6.28 -21.42
CA LEU A 217 -9.66 6.64 -20.07
C LEU A 217 -10.06 8.07 -19.71
N LEU A 218 -9.79 9.04 -20.60
CA LEU A 218 -10.21 10.43 -20.43
C LEU A 218 -11.75 10.56 -20.36
N ALA A 219 -12.48 9.83 -21.20
CA ALA A 219 -13.94 9.80 -21.17
C ALA A 219 -14.45 9.26 -19.81
N LEU A 220 -13.81 8.23 -19.25
CA LEU A 220 -14.17 7.70 -17.93
C LEU A 220 -13.89 8.72 -16.80
N MET A 221 -12.78 9.46 -16.89
CA MET A 221 -12.45 10.54 -15.94
C MET A 221 -13.46 11.68 -15.95
N LEU A 222 -13.89 12.07 -17.14
CA LEU A 222 -14.77 13.20 -17.34
C LEU A 222 -16.24 12.86 -17.12
N ASP A 223 -16.57 11.56 -17.02
CA ASP A 223 -17.94 11.13 -16.74
C ASP A 223 -18.39 11.68 -15.37
N PRO A 224 -19.47 12.48 -15.32
CA PRO A 224 -20.00 13.04 -14.09
C PRO A 224 -20.28 12.02 -12.99
N ARG A 225 -20.49 10.74 -13.35
CA ARG A 225 -20.75 9.64 -12.41
C ARG A 225 -19.52 9.26 -11.60
N TYR A 226 -18.31 9.34 -12.21
CA TYR A 226 -17.06 8.82 -11.63
C TYR A 226 -16.09 9.92 -11.23
N ARG A 227 -16.15 11.11 -11.81
CA ARG A 227 -15.21 12.19 -11.56
C ARG A 227 -15.05 12.54 -10.08
N GLY A 228 -16.16 12.61 -9.33
CA GLY A 228 -16.15 12.91 -7.91
C GLY A 228 -15.44 11.81 -7.10
N PHE A 229 -15.63 10.54 -7.45
CA PHE A 229 -14.95 9.42 -6.84
C PHE A 229 -13.45 9.40 -7.16
N PHE A 230 -13.03 9.68 -8.39
CA PHE A 230 -11.61 9.75 -8.75
C PHE A 230 -10.90 10.93 -8.09
N CYS A 231 -11.54 12.10 -8.00
CA CYS A 231 -11.01 13.23 -7.23
C CYS A 231 -10.90 12.90 -5.74
N ALA A 232 -11.91 12.24 -5.16
CA ALA A 232 -11.85 11.75 -3.76
C ALA A 232 -10.70 10.75 -3.57
N GLN A 233 -10.48 9.83 -4.52
CA GLN A 233 -9.38 8.89 -4.48
C GLN A 233 -8.01 9.58 -4.49
N PHE A 234 -7.84 10.63 -5.30
CA PHE A 234 -6.59 11.40 -5.34
C PHE A 234 -6.28 12.02 -3.96
N PHE A 235 -7.23 12.78 -3.40
CA PHE A 235 -7.03 13.42 -2.09
C PHE A 235 -6.91 12.43 -0.94
N ALA A 236 -7.69 11.34 -0.96
CA ALA A 236 -7.56 10.26 0.01
C ALA A 236 -6.16 9.61 -0.04
N SER A 237 -5.62 9.44 -1.25
CA SER A 237 -4.29 8.86 -1.45
C SER A 237 -3.18 9.83 -1.08
N MET A 238 -3.35 11.13 -1.29
CA MET A 238 -2.44 12.15 -0.76
C MET A 238 -2.37 12.07 0.76
N THR A 239 -3.52 12.05 1.44
CA THR A 239 -3.57 11.90 2.91
C THR A 239 -2.91 10.61 3.35
N ARG A 240 -3.22 9.49 2.71
CA ARG A 240 -2.62 8.17 2.98
C ARG A 240 -1.10 8.16 2.80
N GLY A 241 -0.56 8.83 1.78
CA GLY A 241 0.88 8.88 1.51
C GLY A 241 1.66 9.55 2.63
N VAL A 242 1.12 10.58 3.28
CA VAL A 242 1.72 11.19 4.48
C VAL A 242 1.66 10.24 5.67
N LEU A 243 0.56 9.53 5.86
CA LEU A 243 0.35 8.64 7.00
C LEU A 243 1.21 7.36 6.89
N TRP A 244 1.21 6.71 5.75
CA TRP A 244 1.89 5.42 5.54
C TRP A 244 3.33 5.54 5.05
N GLY A 245 3.67 6.65 4.40
CA GLY A 245 5.00 6.86 3.83
C GLY A 245 6.13 7.05 4.85
N GLY A 246 5.82 7.14 6.14
CA GLY A 246 6.80 7.43 7.19
C GLY A 246 7.06 8.92 7.39
N THR A 247 6.33 9.81 6.71
CA THR A 247 6.48 11.27 6.81
C THR A 247 6.23 11.78 8.23
N LEU A 248 5.24 11.21 8.95
CA LEU A 248 4.98 11.56 10.35
C LEU A 248 6.11 11.10 11.29
N LEU A 249 6.72 9.95 11.02
CA LEU A 249 7.88 9.47 11.78
C LEU A 249 9.11 10.35 11.48
N LEU A 250 9.26 10.80 10.23
CA LEU A 250 10.29 11.77 9.86
C LEU A 250 10.10 13.08 10.62
N TYR A 251 8.86 13.61 10.66
CA TYR A 251 8.54 14.81 11.45
C TYR A 251 8.87 14.62 12.94
N ALA A 252 8.52 13.49 13.54
CA ALA A 252 8.86 13.20 14.94
C ALA A 252 10.38 13.24 15.19
N THR A 253 11.16 12.75 14.22
CA THR A 253 12.62 12.77 14.31
C THR A 253 13.20 14.17 14.18
N PHE A 254 12.68 14.99 13.26
CA PHE A 254 13.19 16.31 12.99
C PHE A 254 12.74 17.33 14.04
N ALA A 255 11.44 17.34 14.39
CA ALA A 255 10.85 18.33 15.29
C ALA A 255 11.11 18.03 16.79
N TYR A 256 11.08 16.73 17.16
CA TYR A 256 11.18 16.33 18.57
C TYR A 256 12.42 15.49 18.89
N GLY A 257 13.27 15.17 17.93
CA GLY A 257 14.45 14.34 18.14
C GLY A 257 14.13 12.89 18.52
N VAL A 258 12.95 12.38 18.16
CA VAL A 258 12.55 11.01 18.52
C VAL A 258 13.45 9.99 17.84
N GLY A 259 14.13 9.18 18.65
CA GLY A 259 15.01 8.12 18.16
C GLY A 259 14.26 6.87 17.71
N PRO A 260 14.96 5.89 17.11
CA PRO A 260 14.34 4.71 16.47
C PRO A 260 13.46 3.88 17.41
N LYS A 261 13.82 3.77 18.70
CA LYS A 261 12.98 3.07 19.71
C LYS A 261 11.61 3.72 19.87
N GLY A 262 11.58 5.07 19.99
CA GLY A 262 10.35 5.82 20.09
C GLY A 262 9.51 5.71 18.81
N LEU A 263 10.15 5.82 17.65
CA LEU A 263 9.48 5.67 16.36
C LEU A 263 8.90 4.27 16.17
N GLY A 264 9.65 3.22 16.56
CA GLY A 264 9.17 1.84 16.56
C GLY A 264 7.99 1.63 17.49
N GLY A 265 8.05 2.22 18.71
CA GLY A 265 6.94 2.23 19.66
C GLY A 265 5.69 2.90 19.10
N LEU A 266 5.82 4.09 18.53
CA LEU A 266 4.70 4.82 17.89
C LEU A 266 4.04 4.01 16.78
N ALA A 267 4.83 3.46 15.85
CA ALA A 267 4.32 2.67 14.74
C ALA A 267 3.64 1.39 15.21
N THR A 268 4.20 0.68 16.19
CA THR A 268 3.60 -0.53 16.75
C THR A 268 2.31 -0.22 17.50
N THR A 269 2.30 0.82 18.34
CA THR A 269 1.10 1.23 19.09
C THR A 269 -0.03 1.63 18.15
N SER A 270 0.26 2.40 17.08
CA SER A 270 -0.75 2.77 16.08
C SER A 270 -1.35 1.54 15.38
N THR A 271 -0.54 0.51 15.12
CA THR A 271 -1.00 -0.74 14.51
C THR A 271 -1.88 -1.54 15.48
N ILE A 272 -1.46 -1.67 16.76
CA ILE A 272 -2.23 -2.38 17.79
C ILE A 272 -3.61 -1.75 17.96
N VAL A 273 -3.66 -0.41 18.06
CA VAL A 273 -4.93 0.32 18.20
C VAL A 273 -5.76 0.25 16.92
N GLY A 274 -5.12 0.25 15.77
CA GLY A 274 -5.79 0.24 14.47
C GLY A 274 -6.50 -1.07 14.14
N ILE A 275 -5.95 -2.24 14.55
CA ILE A 275 -6.50 -3.56 14.19
C ILE A 275 -7.97 -3.72 14.63
N PRO A 276 -8.35 -3.55 15.90
CA PRO A 276 -9.75 -3.71 16.33
C PRO A 276 -10.67 -2.70 15.65
N ILE A 277 -10.21 -1.47 15.43
CA ILE A 277 -10.98 -0.43 14.73
C ILE A 277 -11.28 -0.87 13.29
N THR A 278 -10.26 -1.32 12.56
CA THR A 278 -10.43 -1.78 11.17
C THR A 278 -11.41 -2.96 11.07
N LEU A 279 -11.32 -3.92 11.98
CA LEU A 279 -12.25 -5.06 12.01
C LEU A 279 -13.69 -4.62 12.32
N SER A 280 -13.87 -3.71 13.27
CA SER A 280 -15.19 -3.15 13.62
C SER A 280 -15.79 -2.33 12.46
N CYS A 281 -14.96 -1.59 11.74
CA CYS A 281 -15.42 -0.75 10.63
C CYS A 281 -15.90 -1.54 9.42
N GLY A 282 -15.35 -2.73 9.17
CA GLY A 282 -15.91 -3.63 8.16
C GLY A 282 -17.38 -3.96 8.44
N TYR A 283 -17.69 -4.34 9.67
CA TYR A 283 -19.06 -4.59 10.11
C TYR A 283 -19.96 -3.34 10.05
N LEU A 284 -19.43 -2.18 10.45
CA LEU A 284 -20.18 -0.92 10.41
C LEU A 284 -20.52 -0.49 8.98
N MET A 285 -19.58 -0.65 8.05
CA MET A 285 -19.81 -0.35 6.63
C MET A 285 -20.89 -1.23 6.01
N ASP A 286 -20.93 -2.51 6.38
CA ASP A 286 -21.94 -3.44 5.87
C ASP A 286 -23.33 -3.15 6.45
N ARG A 287 -23.39 -2.65 7.70
CA ARG A 287 -24.65 -2.39 8.40
C ARG A 287 -25.24 -1.01 8.13
N PHE A 288 -24.40 0.03 8.12
CA PHE A 288 -24.84 1.44 8.08
C PHE A 288 -24.59 2.12 6.74
N GLY A 289 -23.89 1.45 5.83
CA GLY A 289 -23.54 1.98 4.52
C GLY A 289 -22.08 2.41 4.41
N ARG A 290 -21.60 2.45 3.18
CA ARG A 290 -20.20 2.76 2.84
C ARG A 290 -19.87 4.21 3.17
N LYS A 291 -20.70 5.11 2.68
CA LYS A 291 -20.55 6.56 2.79
C LYS A 291 -20.68 7.03 4.26
N THR A 292 -21.65 6.48 4.98
CA THR A 292 -21.92 6.80 6.38
C THR A 292 -20.73 6.53 7.31
N THR A 293 -19.89 5.56 6.96
CA THR A 293 -18.67 5.24 7.71
C THR A 293 -17.46 6.03 7.22
N MET A 294 -17.33 6.22 5.89
CA MET A 294 -16.14 6.84 5.30
C MET A 294 -16.08 8.35 5.53
N VAL A 295 -17.19 9.06 5.38
CA VAL A 295 -17.24 10.53 5.51
C VAL A 295 -16.80 10.97 6.91
N PRO A 296 -17.39 10.44 8.03
CA PRO A 296 -16.89 10.78 9.36
C PRO A 296 -15.42 10.36 9.58
N GLY A 297 -14.99 9.23 9.01
CA GLY A 297 -13.59 8.78 9.10
C GLY A 297 -12.61 9.79 8.52
N PHE A 298 -12.86 10.31 7.32
CA PHE A 298 -12.00 11.34 6.70
C PHE A 298 -12.12 12.69 7.41
N MET A 299 -13.29 13.06 7.93
CA MET A 299 -13.42 14.24 8.79
C MET A 299 -12.60 14.10 10.07
N PHE A 300 -12.61 12.93 10.69
CA PHE A 300 -11.84 12.65 11.89
C PHE A 300 -10.32 12.73 11.64
N ILE A 301 -9.83 12.25 10.49
CA ILE A 301 -8.44 12.44 10.05
C ILE A 301 -8.13 13.92 9.85
N SER A 302 -9.02 14.67 9.19
CA SER A 302 -8.85 16.11 8.95
C SER A 302 -8.67 16.88 10.25
N LEU A 303 -9.53 16.64 11.24
CA LEU A 303 -9.46 17.27 12.56
C LEU A 303 -8.13 16.92 13.28
N GLY A 304 -7.70 15.66 13.19
CA GLY A 304 -6.41 15.23 13.74
C GLY A 304 -5.21 15.92 13.07
N LEU A 305 -5.25 16.11 11.75
CA LEU A 305 -4.20 16.83 11.02
C LEU A 305 -4.18 18.32 11.38
N TRP A 306 -5.32 18.97 11.57
CA TRP A 306 -5.39 20.34 12.03
C TRP A 306 -4.96 20.49 13.50
N PHE A 307 -5.24 19.49 14.33
CA PHE A 307 -4.69 19.42 15.68
C PHE A 307 -3.15 19.36 15.65
N LEU A 308 -2.55 18.54 14.76
CA LEU A 308 -1.10 18.52 14.57
C LEU A 308 -0.57 19.83 13.97
N ALA A 309 -1.33 20.47 13.08
CA ALA A 309 -0.99 21.80 12.56
C ALA A 309 -0.87 22.82 13.69
N SER A 310 -1.86 22.87 14.58
CA SER A 310 -1.85 23.72 15.77
C SER A 310 -0.69 23.37 16.70
N SER A 311 -0.46 22.08 16.96
CA SER A 311 0.65 21.59 17.76
C SER A 311 2.02 22.05 17.21
N ALA A 312 2.17 22.05 15.90
CA ALA A 312 3.40 22.48 15.23
C ALA A 312 3.59 24.01 15.27
N VAL A 313 2.52 24.79 15.14
CA VAL A 313 2.55 26.26 15.19
C VAL A 313 2.88 26.76 16.59
N TRP A 314 2.27 26.18 17.61
CA TRP A 314 2.45 26.61 19.00
C TRP A 314 3.54 25.82 19.74
N HIS A 315 4.33 25.01 19.04
CA HIS A 315 5.44 24.22 19.59
C HIS A 315 5.05 23.39 20.82
N TRP A 316 3.91 22.71 20.75
CA TRP A 316 3.45 21.86 21.86
C TRP A 316 4.40 20.68 22.08
N SER A 317 4.33 20.10 23.29
CA SER A 317 5.21 19.00 23.68
C SER A 317 4.97 17.73 22.84
N LEU A 318 5.95 16.83 22.86
CA LEU A 318 5.87 15.51 22.21
C LEU A 318 4.59 14.74 22.55
N GLY A 319 4.04 14.91 23.77
CA GLY A 319 2.80 14.24 24.19
C GLY A 319 1.59 14.59 23.28
N PHE A 320 1.47 15.86 22.90
CA PHE A 320 0.42 16.29 21.96
C PHE A 320 0.62 15.72 20.54
N PHE A 321 1.87 15.64 20.09
CA PHE A 321 2.18 14.97 18.83
C PHE A 321 1.78 13.49 18.87
N ILE A 322 2.12 12.75 19.93
CA ILE A 322 1.73 11.35 20.12
C ILE A 322 0.21 11.20 20.09
N ALA A 323 -0.52 12.07 20.79
CA ALA A 323 -1.99 12.07 20.79
C ALA A 323 -2.55 12.30 19.38
N GLY A 324 -2.07 13.31 18.67
CA GLY A 324 -2.48 13.59 17.28
C GLY A 324 -2.10 12.48 16.32
N PHE A 325 -0.91 11.89 16.47
CA PHE A 325 -0.45 10.75 15.68
C PHE A 325 -1.39 9.54 15.84
N LEU A 326 -1.73 9.16 17.06
CA LEU A 326 -2.67 8.07 17.33
C LEU A 326 -4.07 8.41 16.82
N TRP A 327 -4.53 9.66 17.03
CA TRP A 327 -5.82 10.14 16.53
C TRP A 327 -5.98 9.89 15.02
N ILE A 328 -5.03 10.38 14.22
CA ILE A 328 -5.10 10.20 12.75
C ILE A 328 -5.00 8.75 12.34
N HIS A 329 -4.21 7.93 13.03
CA HIS A 329 -4.12 6.49 12.74
C HIS A 329 -5.42 5.76 13.09
N CYS A 330 -6.15 6.15 14.14
CA CYS A 330 -7.51 5.66 14.41
C CYS A 330 -8.47 6.02 13.26
N GLY A 331 -8.46 7.27 12.80
CA GLY A 331 -9.26 7.70 11.65
C GLY A 331 -8.90 6.94 10.38
N HIS A 332 -7.60 6.69 10.16
CA HIS A 332 -7.15 5.87 9.03
C HIS A 332 -7.63 4.42 9.13
N ALA A 333 -7.62 3.83 10.32
CA ALA A 333 -8.15 2.48 10.54
C ALA A 333 -9.64 2.37 10.20
N VAL A 334 -10.42 3.43 10.45
CA VAL A 334 -11.84 3.54 10.04
C VAL A 334 -11.99 3.53 8.52
N THR A 335 -11.08 4.18 7.79
CA THR A 335 -11.17 4.31 6.33
C THR A 335 -10.41 3.23 5.58
N ALA A 336 -9.72 2.31 6.28
CA ALA A 336 -8.88 1.28 5.68
C ALA A 336 -9.69 0.34 4.78
N GLY A 337 -9.32 0.23 3.50
CA GLY A 337 -9.99 -0.64 2.53
C GLY A 337 -11.33 -0.12 2.01
N SER A 338 -11.94 0.88 2.64
CA SER A 338 -13.28 1.36 2.29
C SER A 338 -13.36 1.95 0.87
N MET A 339 -12.34 2.70 0.45
CA MET A 339 -12.26 3.22 -0.93
C MET A 339 -12.20 2.11 -1.99
N GLN A 340 -11.57 0.98 -1.67
CA GLN A 340 -11.51 -0.18 -2.57
C GLN A 340 -12.87 -0.88 -2.68
N VAL A 341 -13.58 -1.00 -1.57
CA VAL A 341 -14.94 -1.58 -1.54
C VAL A 341 -15.89 -0.69 -2.35
N LEU A 342 -15.92 0.62 -2.06
CA LEU A 342 -16.73 1.58 -2.81
C LEU A 342 -16.39 1.57 -4.31
N GLY A 343 -15.10 1.50 -4.66
CA GLY A 343 -14.66 1.37 -6.05
C GLY A 343 -15.17 0.08 -6.70
N SER A 344 -15.26 -1.04 -5.96
CA SER A 344 -15.80 -2.29 -6.50
C SER A 344 -17.30 -2.22 -6.77
N ASP A 345 -18.03 -1.47 -5.94
CA ASP A 345 -19.46 -1.27 -6.09
C ASP A 345 -19.79 -0.34 -7.28
N MET A 346 -18.92 0.65 -7.54
CA MET A 346 -19.09 1.62 -8.61
C MET A 346 -18.55 1.16 -9.96
N ALA A 347 -17.68 0.14 -10.01
CA ALA A 347 -16.98 -0.26 -11.23
C ALA A 347 -17.95 -0.81 -12.27
N PRO A 348 -17.98 -0.26 -13.51
CA PRO A 348 -18.86 -0.72 -14.57
C PRO A 348 -18.52 -2.16 -14.97
N ALA A 349 -19.55 -3.00 -15.14
CA ALA A 349 -19.38 -4.45 -15.37
C ALA A 349 -18.54 -4.76 -16.63
N ASN A 350 -18.66 -3.95 -17.68
CA ASN A 350 -17.99 -4.09 -18.97
C ASN A 350 -16.59 -3.46 -19.04
N ALA A 351 -16.16 -2.69 -18.00
CA ALA A 351 -14.88 -1.98 -17.98
C ALA A 351 -14.17 -2.04 -16.62
N ARG A 352 -14.44 -3.07 -15.80
CA ARG A 352 -13.89 -3.19 -14.44
C ARG A 352 -12.36 -3.09 -14.40
N GLY A 353 -11.67 -3.78 -15.31
CA GLY A 353 -10.21 -3.77 -15.35
C GLY A 353 -9.64 -2.37 -15.59
N ARG A 354 -10.19 -1.64 -16.58
CA ARG A 354 -9.78 -0.25 -16.89
C ARG A 354 -10.10 0.69 -15.74
N PHE A 355 -11.27 0.56 -15.13
CA PHE A 355 -11.68 1.37 -13.98
C PHE A 355 -10.69 1.22 -12.80
N PHE A 356 -10.37 -0.03 -12.41
CA PHE A 356 -9.44 -0.27 -11.32
C PHE A 356 -8.00 0.10 -11.66
N GLY A 357 -7.56 -0.11 -12.90
CA GLY A 357 -6.26 0.33 -13.37
C GLY A 357 -6.09 1.84 -13.21
N PHE A 358 -7.08 2.59 -13.65
CA PHE A 358 -7.09 4.05 -13.55
C PHE A 358 -7.23 4.54 -12.09
N TRP A 359 -8.16 3.97 -11.33
CA TRP A 359 -8.32 4.25 -9.90
C TRP A 359 -7.02 4.04 -9.12
N ARG A 360 -6.30 2.96 -9.42
CA ARG A 360 -5.00 2.66 -8.82
C ARG A 360 -3.94 3.68 -9.23
N LEU A 361 -3.86 4.04 -10.51
CA LEU A 361 -2.91 5.03 -11.02
C LEU A 361 -3.06 6.38 -10.30
N ILE A 362 -4.30 6.87 -10.17
CA ILE A 362 -4.61 8.10 -9.42
C ILE A 362 -4.12 7.98 -7.97
N GLY A 363 -4.38 6.83 -7.34
CA GLY A 363 -3.95 6.57 -5.98
C GLY A 363 -2.43 6.55 -5.80
N GLU A 364 -1.71 5.92 -6.71
CA GLU A 364 -0.24 5.88 -6.68
C GLU A 364 0.38 7.27 -6.89
N ILE A 365 -0.16 8.06 -7.82
CA ILE A 365 0.29 9.45 -8.05
C ILE A 365 0.06 10.30 -6.78
N GLY A 366 -1.14 10.23 -6.18
CA GLY A 366 -1.43 10.96 -4.95
C GLY A 366 -0.48 10.58 -3.79
N SER A 367 -0.25 9.30 -3.61
CA SER A 367 0.65 8.79 -2.56
C SER A 367 2.13 9.14 -2.82
N LEU A 368 2.55 9.18 -4.08
CA LEU A 368 3.92 9.52 -4.48
C LEU A 368 4.22 11.01 -4.24
N VAL A 369 3.29 11.88 -4.63
CA VAL A 369 3.47 13.33 -4.55
C VAL A 369 3.41 13.83 -3.10
N SER A 370 2.64 13.17 -2.24
CA SER A 370 2.32 13.66 -0.90
C SER A 370 3.52 13.89 0.02
N PRO A 371 4.52 12.98 0.17
CA PRO A 371 5.67 13.23 1.05
C PRO A 371 6.56 14.38 0.52
N ALA A 372 6.71 14.50 -0.81
CA ALA A 372 7.45 15.60 -1.42
C ALA A 372 6.76 16.94 -1.19
N LEU A 373 5.44 16.99 -1.40
CA LEU A 373 4.66 18.21 -1.18
C LEU A 373 4.65 18.61 0.30
N PHE A 374 4.49 17.62 1.19
CA PHE A 374 4.60 17.88 2.64
C PHE A 374 5.96 18.46 2.99
N GLY A 375 7.04 17.84 2.48
CA GLY A 375 8.41 18.31 2.72
C GLY A 375 8.66 19.70 2.18
N LEU A 376 8.22 19.97 0.96
CA LEU A 376 8.35 21.29 0.32
C LEU A 376 7.65 22.39 1.15
N VAL A 377 6.38 22.16 1.53
CA VAL A 377 5.60 23.13 2.30
C VAL A 377 6.19 23.29 3.71
N ALA A 378 6.68 22.22 4.32
CA ALA A 378 7.31 22.25 5.63
C ALA A 378 8.60 23.09 5.64
N ASP A 379 9.44 22.98 4.60
CA ASP A 379 10.70 23.73 4.49
C ASP A 379 10.50 25.19 4.05
N GLN A 380 9.55 25.43 3.11
CA GLN A 380 9.35 26.77 2.55
C GLN A 380 8.45 27.68 3.41
N ILE A 381 7.53 27.10 4.17
CA ILE A 381 6.54 27.83 4.95
C ILE A 381 6.65 27.46 6.43
N ALA A 382 6.15 26.28 6.80
CA ALA A 382 6.21 25.72 8.15
C ALA A 382 5.59 24.31 8.19
N TYR A 383 5.92 23.51 9.19
CA TYR A 383 5.27 22.22 9.46
C TYR A 383 3.75 22.35 9.66
N GLY A 384 3.31 23.41 10.37
CA GLY A 384 1.89 23.67 10.59
C GLY A 384 1.10 23.87 9.30
N ALA A 385 1.68 24.58 8.32
CA ALA A 385 1.09 24.77 7.00
C ALA A 385 0.99 23.44 6.22
N ALA A 386 2.01 22.59 6.30
CA ALA A 386 2.00 21.27 5.69
C ALA A 386 0.89 20.40 6.28
N PHE A 387 0.78 20.31 7.60
CA PHE A 387 -0.32 19.56 8.25
C PHE A 387 -1.69 20.12 7.88
N ALA A 388 -1.87 21.44 7.87
CA ALA A 388 -3.12 22.08 7.50
C ALA A 388 -3.53 21.76 6.07
N LEU A 389 -2.59 21.80 5.12
CA LEU A 389 -2.83 21.43 3.72
C LEU A 389 -3.39 20.00 3.59
N PHE A 390 -2.78 19.03 4.26
CA PHE A 390 -3.24 17.65 4.22
C PHE A 390 -4.54 17.43 5.02
N GLY A 391 -4.80 18.27 6.03
CA GLY A 391 -6.10 18.37 6.69
C GLY A 391 -7.19 18.80 5.68
N PHE A 392 -6.93 19.79 4.84
CA PHE A 392 -7.83 20.18 3.75
C PHE A 392 -7.98 19.08 2.69
N CYS A 393 -6.93 18.34 2.34
CA CYS A 393 -7.05 17.19 1.43
C CYS A 393 -8.01 16.12 1.99
N SER A 394 -7.89 15.81 3.29
CA SER A 394 -8.79 14.85 3.95
C SER A 394 -10.23 15.36 4.00
N LEU A 395 -10.43 16.65 4.30
CA LEU A 395 -11.75 17.30 4.27
C LEU A 395 -12.36 17.31 2.87
N ALA A 396 -11.55 17.59 1.85
CA ALA A 396 -11.98 17.54 0.45
C ALA A 396 -12.44 16.13 0.07
N THR A 397 -11.73 15.09 0.54
CA THR A 397 -12.15 13.69 0.38
C THR A 397 -13.53 13.46 1.00
N ALA A 398 -13.71 13.87 2.26
CA ALA A 398 -14.99 13.74 2.96
C ALA A 398 -16.12 14.47 2.21
N ALA A 399 -15.90 15.71 1.77
CA ALA A 399 -16.87 16.52 1.04
C ALA A 399 -17.22 15.89 -0.32
N LEU A 400 -16.23 15.47 -1.11
CA LEU A 400 -16.45 14.80 -2.39
C LEU A 400 -17.25 13.51 -2.24
N LEU A 401 -16.93 12.69 -1.24
CA LEU A 401 -17.71 11.48 -0.93
C LEU A 401 -19.12 11.84 -0.48
N ALA A 402 -19.29 12.88 0.33
CA ALA A 402 -20.58 13.31 0.83
C ALA A 402 -21.53 13.79 -0.28
N PHE A 403 -21.02 14.62 -1.20
CA PHE A 403 -21.85 15.33 -2.17
C PHE A 403 -21.82 14.74 -3.58
N SER A 404 -20.71 14.08 -3.99
CA SER A 404 -20.54 13.63 -5.37
C SER A 404 -20.71 12.12 -5.57
N VAL A 405 -20.74 11.33 -4.48
CA VAL A 405 -20.88 9.88 -4.55
C VAL A 405 -22.19 9.45 -3.92
N LYS A 406 -22.93 8.56 -4.58
CA LYS A 406 -24.17 7.99 -4.05
C LYS A 406 -23.85 6.84 -3.09
N GLU A 407 -24.73 6.61 -2.08
CA GLU A 407 -24.66 5.43 -1.21
C GLU A 407 -24.89 4.15 -2.05
N THR A 408 -24.09 3.12 -1.80
CA THR A 408 -24.16 1.85 -2.56
C THR A 408 -24.83 0.72 -1.77
N VAL A 409 -24.99 0.86 -0.44
CA VAL A 409 -25.67 -0.12 0.40
C VAL A 409 -27.13 0.29 0.60
N GLY A 410 -28.05 -0.65 0.32
CA GLY A 410 -29.50 -0.42 0.49
C GLY A 410 -30.19 0.37 -0.63
N GLY A 411 -29.46 0.84 -1.62
CA GLY A 411 -30.04 1.33 -2.87
C GLY A 411 -30.17 0.17 -3.85
N GLU A 412 -31.36 -0.15 -4.27
CA GLU A 412 -31.54 -0.85 -5.53
C GLU A 412 -30.73 -0.07 -6.58
N ILE A 413 -29.66 -0.68 -7.08
CA ILE A 413 -29.06 -0.23 -8.32
C ILE A 413 -30.20 -0.41 -9.32
N ALA A 414 -30.87 0.71 -9.66
CA ALA A 414 -31.83 0.71 -10.72
C ALA A 414 -31.10 0.05 -11.90
N SER A 415 -31.41 -1.21 -12.15
CA SER A 415 -31.03 -1.91 -13.32
C SER A 415 -31.43 -0.99 -14.47
N VAL A 416 -30.42 -0.41 -15.12
CA VAL A 416 -30.62 0.25 -16.40
C VAL A 416 -31.03 -0.86 -17.32
N GLU A 417 -32.35 -1.06 -17.46
CA GLU A 417 -32.89 -1.80 -18.57
C GLU A 417 -32.24 -1.25 -19.85
N PRO A 418 -31.68 -2.11 -20.69
CA PRO A 418 -31.24 -1.67 -22.00
C PRO A 418 -32.50 -1.19 -22.73
N ALA A 419 -32.68 0.12 -22.80
CA ALA A 419 -33.62 0.70 -23.73
C ALA A 419 -33.26 0.19 -25.11
N SER A 420 -34.24 -0.45 -25.78
CA SER A 420 -34.25 -0.91 -27.16
C SER A 420 -34.16 -2.42 -27.40
N GLN A 421 -35.18 -3.16 -26.98
CA GLN A 421 -35.62 -4.34 -27.78
C GLN A 421 -37.10 -4.26 -28.21
N SER A 422 -37.83 -3.25 -27.75
CA SER A 422 -39.27 -3.11 -28.14
C SER A 422 -39.53 -2.28 -29.39
N GLN A 423 -38.52 -1.86 -30.13
CA GLN A 423 -38.70 -1.07 -31.39
C GLN A 423 -38.32 -1.86 -32.64
N LEU A 424 -37.88 -3.13 -32.53
CA LEU A 424 -37.58 -3.95 -33.71
C LEU A 424 -38.62 -5.04 -34.00
N GLU A 425 -39.68 -5.14 -33.20
CA GLU A 425 -40.81 -6.03 -33.49
C GLU A 425 -42.06 -5.36 -34.06
N GLN A 426 -41.98 -4.06 -34.40
CA GLN A 426 -43.09 -3.34 -35.03
C GLN A 426 -42.70 -2.64 -36.34
N SER A 427 -41.78 -3.23 -37.12
CA SER A 427 -41.61 -2.78 -38.51
C SER A 427 -41.51 -4.00 -39.46
#